data_c61ef295ec255688bf98b4a65e03e3d7
#
_entry.id   c61ef295ec255688bf98b4a65e03e3d7
#
_cell.length_a   1.000
_cell.length_b   1.000
_cell.length_c   1.000
_cell.angle_alpha   90.00
_cell.angle_beta   90.00
_cell.angle_gamma   90.00
#
_symmetry.space_group_name_H-M   'P 1'
#
loop_
_entity.id
_entity.type
_entity.pdbx_description
1 polymer ?
#
loop_
_entity_poly.entity_id
_entity_poly.type
_entity_poly.pdbx_seq_one_letter_code
_entity_poly.pdbx_strand_id
1 'polypeptide(L)'
;MRHFKLLFLAVMSIIAISCEKPVVDNEQPLPQPDVTYETIDGAWQLTEWRGEALSEQTFLYIEFDDESRRFEMWDNIGSMYTQHKSGTFSIAQNDQKEFVLTGTYDNGVGDWANVYTVRMMAQGEKMVWYAEDEKSIFSRISEIPELN
;
A
#
# COMPACT_ATOMS: atom_id res chain seq x y z
N MET A 1 -26.44 79.37 -36.11
CA MET A 1 -26.19 79.63 -34.68
C MET A 1 -27.01 78.66 -33.87
N ARG A 2 -26.38 77.85 -33.19
CA ARG A 2 -26.67 77.18 -31.88
C ARG A 2 -26.02 75.79 -31.85
N HIS A 3 -25.02 75.77 -31.05
CA HIS A 3 -24.23 74.57 -30.75
C HIS A 3 -25.05 73.59 -29.90
N PHE A 4 -25.29 72.41 -30.45
CA PHE A 4 -25.83 71.31 -29.64
C PHE A 4 -24.68 70.40 -29.25
N LYS A 5 -24.23 70.54 -28.02
CA LYS A 5 -23.21 69.67 -27.42
C LYS A 5 -23.88 68.34 -27.06
N LEU A 6 -23.63 67.32 -27.84
CA LEU A 6 -23.98 65.95 -27.46
C LEU A 6 -22.93 65.42 -26.49
N LEU A 7 -23.39 65.22 -25.27
CA LEU A 7 -22.62 64.62 -24.20
C LEU A 7 -22.65 63.09 -24.40
N PHE A 8 -21.56 62.51 -24.89
CA PHE A 8 -21.40 61.06 -24.94
C PHE A 8 -21.00 60.57 -23.56
N LEU A 9 -21.92 59.93 -22.85
CA LEU A 9 -21.66 59.23 -21.64
C LEU A 9 -21.04 57.88 -22.00
N ALA A 10 -19.73 57.74 -21.91
CA ALA A 10 -19.05 56.45 -22.05
C ALA A 10 -19.26 55.65 -20.77
N VAL A 11 -20.14 54.66 -20.83
CA VAL A 11 -20.26 53.64 -19.77
C VAL A 11 -19.09 52.69 -19.93
N MET A 12 -18.07 52.83 -19.11
CA MET A 12 -17.00 51.88 -18.96
C MET A 12 -17.54 50.68 -18.22
N SER A 13 -17.92 49.60 -18.96
CA SER A 13 -18.13 48.28 -18.35
C SER A 13 -16.79 47.70 -18.00
N ILE A 14 -16.48 47.69 -16.70
CA ILE A 14 -15.35 46.94 -16.16
C ILE A 14 -15.72 45.48 -16.16
N ILE A 15 -15.26 44.75 -17.18
CA ILE A 15 -15.29 43.30 -17.18
C ILE A 15 -14.17 42.86 -16.23
N ALA A 16 -14.54 42.52 -15.02
CA ALA A 16 -13.65 41.80 -14.10
C ALA A 16 -13.42 40.40 -14.69
N ILE A 17 -12.31 40.23 -15.40
CA ILE A 17 -11.81 38.90 -15.76
C ILE A 17 -11.27 38.30 -14.47
N SER A 18 -12.11 37.51 -13.81
CA SER A 18 -11.67 36.61 -12.76
C SER A 18 -10.80 35.56 -13.44
N CYS A 19 -9.48 35.77 -13.39
CA CYS A 19 -8.53 34.71 -13.65
C CYS A 19 -8.64 33.70 -12.51
N GLU A 20 -9.51 32.72 -12.64
CA GLU A 20 -9.37 31.48 -11.90
C GLU A 20 -8.06 30.85 -12.38
N LYS A 21 -7.03 30.96 -11.55
CA LYS A 21 -5.82 30.18 -11.73
C LYS A 21 -6.28 28.72 -11.65
N PRO A 22 -5.92 27.87 -12.65
CA PRO A 22 -6.14 26.45 -12.48
C PRO A 22 -5.36 26.06 -11.22
N VAL A 23 -6.09 25.57 -10.22
CA VAL A 23 -5.49 24.89 -9.09
C VAL A 23 -4.85 23.65 -9.67
N VAL A 24 -3.60 23.71 -10.01
CA VAL A 24 -2.80 22.54 -10.30
C VAL A 24 -2.62 21.89 -8.93
N ASP A 25 -3.45 20.92 -8.63
CA ASP A 25 -3.23 19.98 -7.55
C ASP A 25 -1.94 19.22 -7.86
N ASN A 26 -0.82 19.85 -7.60
CA ASN A 26 0.45 19.18 -7.43
C ASN A 26 0.45 18.55 -6.03
N GLU A 27 -0.50 17.68 -5.74
CA GLU A 27 -0.35 16.73 -4.67
C GLU A 27 0.73 15.75 -5.09
N GLN A 28 1.96 16.16 -4.79
CA GLN A 28 3.09 15.26 -4.91
C GLN A 28 2.78 14.07 -3.97
N PRO A 29 2.75 12.83 -4.49
CA PRO A 29 2.45 11.68 -3.66
C PRO A 29 3.33 11.72 -2.41
N LEU A 30 2.71 11.62 -1.24
CA LEU A 30 3.46 11.59 0.01
C LEU A 30 4.49 10.45 -0.05
N PRO A 31 5.73 10.70 0.40
CA PRO A 31 6.75 9.65 0.41
C PRO A 31 6.25 8.46 1.23
N GLN A 32 6.40 7.28 0.66
CA GLN A 32 6.06 6.04 1.37
C GLN A 32 7.23 5.65 2.27
N PRO A 33 6.95 5.05 3.45
CA PRO A 33 8.02 4.56 4.31
C PRO A 33 8.79 3.42 3.65
N ASP A 34 10.07 3.33 3.98
CA ASP A 34 10.90 2.19 3.61
C ASP A 34 10.41 0.92 4.30
N VAL A 35 10.69 -0.23 3.69
CA VAL A 35 10.42 -1.53 4.29
C VAL A 35 11.56 -1.87 5.25
N THR A 36 11.30 -1.78 6.53
CA THR A 36 12.21 -2.12 7.62
C THR A 36 11.54 -3.12 8.56
N TYR A 37 12.28 -3.69 9.47
CA TYR A 37 11.68 -4.57 10.48
C TYR A 37 10.62 -3.84 11.31
N GLU A 38 10.89 -2.60 11.71
CA GLU A 38 9.95 -1.75 12.44
C GLU A 38 8.69 -1.39 11.63
N THR A 39 8.84 -1.08 10.33
CA THR A 39 7.69 -0.68 9.50
C THR A 39 6.84 -1.85 9.06
N ILE A 40 7.37 -3.09 9.06
CA ILE A 40 6.61 -4.30 8.74
C ILE A 40 5.99 -4.94 9.99
N ASP A 41 6.44 -4.57 11.19
CA ASP A 41 5.95 -5.10 12.45
C ASP A 41 4.44 -5.06 12.59
N GLY A 42 3.86 -6.09 13.25
CA GLY A 42 2.44 -6.22 13.50
C GLY A 42 1.67 -7.08 12.49
N ALA A 43 0.35 -6.96 12.52
CA ALA A 43 -0.56 -7.87 11.83
C ALA A 43 -1.04 -7.34 10.48
N TRP A 44 -1.13 -8.23 9.51
CA TRP A 44 -1.49 -7.95 8.13
C TRP A 44 -2.49 -8.97 7.61
N GLN A 45 -3.42 -8.49 6.81
CA GLN A 45 -4.39 -9.32 6.08
C GLN A 45 -4.13 -9.25 4.60
N LEU A 46 -4.00 -10.39 3.93
CA LEU A 46 -3.97 -10.47 2.47
C LEU A 46 -5.35 -10.07 1.91
N THR A 47 -5.39 -9.04 1.06
CA THR A 47 -6.62 -8.54 0.43
C THR A 47 -6.69 -8.83 -1.06
N GLU A 48 -5.53 -8.92 -1.71
CA GLU A 48 -5.41 -9.34 -3.10
C GLU A 48 -4.30 -10.39 -3.22
N TRP A 49 -4.59 -11.47 -3.91
CA TRP A 49 -3.62 -12.53 -4.21
C TRP A 49 -3.45 -12.67 -5.71
N ARG A 50 -2.21 -12.52 -6.18
CA ARG A 50 -1.86 -12.62 -7.60
C ARG A 50 -2.68 -11.70 -8.50
N GLY A 51 -3.00 -10.51 -8.01
CA GLY A 51 -3.77 -9.48 -8.72
C GLY A 51 -5.28 -9.64 -8.65
N GLU A 52 -5.79 -10.63 -7.92
CA GLU A 52 -7.23 -10.87 -7.74
C GLU A 52 -7.62 -10.73 -6.26
N ALA A 53 -8.78 -10.13 -6.01
CA ALA A 53 -9.34 -10.05 -4.66
C ALA A 53 -9.65 -11.47 -4.13
N LEU A 54 -9.38 -11.69 -2.83
CA LEU A 54 -9.73 -12.95 -2.19
C LEU A 54 -11.25 -13.09 -2.09
N SER A 55 -11.73 -14.36 -2.16
CA SER A 55 -13.12 -14.66 -1.84
C SER A 55 -13.38 -14.42 -0.34
N GLU A 56 -14.64 -14.18 0.02
CA GLU A 56 -15.05 -13.92 1.43
C GLU A 56 -14.68 -15.07 2.39
N GLN A 57 -14.49 -16.29 1.89
CA GLN A 57 -14.17 -17.46 2.69
C GLN A 57 -12.66 -17.78 2.72
N THR A 58 -11.87 -17.10 1.91
CA THR A 58 -10.43 -17.32 1.80
C THR A 58 -9.69 -16.24 2.55
N PHE A 59 -8.76 -16.62 3.39
CA PHE A 59 -7.95 -15.68 4.14
C PHE A 59 -6.48 -16.11 4.21
N LEU A 60 -5.63 -15.11 4.40
CA LEU A 60 -4.29 -15.24 4.92
C LEU A 60 -4.02 -14.03 5.81
N TYR A 61 -3.62 -14.32 7.03
CA TYR A 61 -3.12 -13.36 8.00
C TYR A 61 -1.66 -13.67 8.28
N ILE A 62 -0.85 -12.65 8.42
CA ILE A 62 0.54 -12.77 8.84
C ILE A 62 0.85 -11.70 9.87
N GLU A 63 1.52 -12.07 10.93
CA GLU A 63 2.03 -11.19 11.95
C GLU A 63 3.54 -11.26 11.95
N PHE A 64 4.18 -10.11 11.93
CA PHE A 64 5.64 -9.98 12.03
C PHE A 64 6.00 -9.38 13.38
N ASP A 65 7.04 -9.91 13.98
CA ASP A 65 7.65 -9.39 15.21
C ASP A 65 9.07 -8.90 14.89
N ASP A 66 9.29 -7.60 15.05
CA ASP A 66 10.53 -6.93 14.67
C ASP A 66 11.69 -7.25 15.61
N GLU A 67 11.43 -7.55 16.87
CA GLU A 67 12.46 -7.87 17.87
C GLU A 67 13.01 -9.28 17.66
N SER A 68 12.12 -10.26 17.52
CA SER A 68 12.51 -11.67 17.37
C SER A 68 12.81 -12.07 15.93
N ARG A 69 12.45 -11.25 14.95
CA ARG A 69 12.55 -11.55 13.51
C ARG A 69 11.74 -12.78 13.11
N ARG A 70 10.61 -12.97 13.78
CA ARG A 70 9.72 -14.09 13.55
C ARG A 70 8.43 -13.65 12.91
N PHE A 71 7.82 -14.59 12.17
CA PHE A 71 6.46 -14.44 11.68
C PHE A 71 5.59 -15.57 12.18
N GLU A 72 4.29 -15.27 12.32
CA GLU A 72 3.20 -16.21 12.48
C GLU A 72 2.22 -16.01 11.33
N MET A 73 1.76 -17.09 10.74
CA MET A 73 0.89 -17.04 9.56
C MET A 73 -0.29 -18.01 9.72
N TRP A 74 -1.47 -17.53 9.41
CA TRP A 74 -2.70 -18.33 9.39
C TRP A 74 -3.36 -18.19 8.02
N ASP A 75 -3.62 -19.29 7.37
CA ASP A 75 -4.27 -19.29 6.07
C ASP A 75 -5.17 -20.51 5.87
N ASN A 76 -6.10 -20.41 4.92
CA ASN A 76 -6.84 -21.54 4.38
C ASN A 76 -6.70 -21.63 2.85
N ILE A 77 -5.65 -21.06 2.28
CA ILE A 77 -5.38 -21.09 0.85
C ILE A 77 -5.06 -22.50 0.42
N GLY A 78 -5.90 -23.06 -0.46
CA GLY A 78 -5.76 -24.44 -0.92
C GLY A 78 -6.20 -25.50 0.10
N SER A 79 -6.84 -25.10 1.20
CA SER A 79 -7.36 -25.98 2.24
C SER A 79 -8.73 -25.53 2.71
N MET A 80 -9.55 -26.46 3.19
CA MET A 80 -10.81 -26.12 3.89
C MET A 80 -10.60 -25.84 5.38
N TYR A 81 -9.39 -26.05 5.89
CA TYR A 81 -9.06 -25.89 7.29
C TYR A 81 -8.01 -24.78 7.46
N THR A 82 -8.11 -24.04 8.55
CA THR A 82 -7.08 -23.10 8.97
C THR A 82 -5.76 -23.81 9.18
N GLN A 83 -4.74 -23.36 8.49
CA GLN A 83 -3.36 -23.78 8.67
C GLN A 83 -2.61 -22.70 9.46
N HIS A 84 -1.78 -23.11 10.40
CA HIS A 84 -0.89 -22.24 11.14
C HIS A 84 0.56 -22.59 10.81
N LYS A 85 1.34 -21.59 10.49
CA LYS A 85 2.76 -21.69 10.12
C LYS A 85 3.53 -20.61 10.83
N SER A 86 4.73 -20.92 11.26
CA SER A 86 5.63 -19.95 11.88
C SER A 86 7.04 -20.10 11.33
N GLY A 87 7.86 -19.11 11.59
CA GLY A 87 9.24 -19.11 11.15
C GLY A 87 9.97 -17.81 11.41
N THR A 88 11.06 -17.64 10.70
CA THR A 88 11.88 -16.41 10.73
C THR A 88 11.83 -15.71 9.39
N PHE A 89 12.03 -14.40 9.39
CA PHE A 89 12.08 -13.61 8.16
C PHE A 89 13.29 -12.69 8.12
N SER A 90 13.65 -12.28 6.90
CA SER A 90 14.73 -11.34 6.66
C SER A 90 14.33 -10.31 5.63
N ILE A 91 14.80 -9.08 5.83
CA ILE A 91 14.67 -7.97 4.91
C ILE A 91 16.07 -7.57 4.46
N ALA A 92 16.26 -7.45 3.15
CA ALA A 92 17.51 -7.00 2.53
C ALA A 92 17.21 -6.01 1.40
N GLN A 93 18.22 -5.35 0.86
CA GLN A 93 18.11 -4.62 -0.41
C GLN A 93 18.84 -5.37 -1.51
N ASN A 94 18.24 -5.43 -2.69
CA ASN A 94 18.88 -5.95 -3.88
C ASN A 94 19.76 -4.87 -4.57
N ASP A 95 20.38 -5.21 -5.67
CA ASP A 95 21.25 -4.30 -6.43
C ASP A 95 20.47 -3.10 -7.02
N GLN A 96 19.17 -3.23 -7.24
CA GLN A 96 18.27 -2.17 -7.68
C GLN A 96 17.75 -1.29 -6.54
N LYS A 97 18.24 -1.49 -5.30
CA LYS A 97 17.77 -0.80 -4.09
C LYS A 97 16.32 -1.08 -3.71
N GLU A 98 15.76 -2.18 -4.19
CA GLU A 98 14.45 -2.63 -3.78
C GLU A 98 14.55 -3.48 -2.51
N PHE A 99 13.55 -3.39 -1.65
CA PHE A 99 13.49 -4.21 -0.44
C PHE A 99 13.01 -5.62 -0.77
N VAL A 100 13.73 -6.58 -0.29
CA VAL A 100 13.50 -8.01 -0.53
C VAL A 100 13.20 -8.69 0.79
N LEU A 101 12.07 -9.38 0.83
CA LEU A 101 11.59 -10.15 1.98
C LEU A 101 11.71 -11.64 1.68
N THR A 102 12.30 -12.36 2.61
CA THR A 102 12.41 -13.83 2.59
C THR A 102 11.99 -14.41 3.92
N GLY A 103 11.55 -15.65 3.93
CA GLY A 103 11.17 -16.34 5.15
C GLY A 103 11.59 -17.81 5.13
N THR A 104 11.82 -18.35 6.32
CA THR A 104 12.14 -19.76 6.55
C THR A 104 11.17 -20.31 7.59
N TYR A 105 10.45 -21.35 7.25
CA TYR A 105 9.53 -22.04 8.15
C TYR A 105 10.27 -22.81 9.24
N ASP A 106 9.65 -22.91 10.39
CA ASP A 106 10.13 -23.74 11.49
C ASP A 106 10.09 -25.25 11.15
N ASN A 107 10.70 -26.03 12.02
CA ASN A 107 10.65 -27.49 11.98
C ASN A 107 11.20 -28.15 10.70
N GLY A 108 12.11 -27.45 10.00
CA GLY A 108 12.75 -28.00 8.81
C GLY A 108 11.85 -28.10 7.59
N VAL A 109 10.73 -27.37 7.56
CA VAL A 109 9.83 -27.30 6.38
C VAL A 109 10.52 -26.61 5.20
N GLY A 110 11.48 -25.72 5.45
CA GLY A 110 12.25 -25.04 4.42
C GLY A 110 11.88 -23.58 4.28
N ASP A 111 12.36 -22.95 3.20
CA ASP A 111 12.14 -21.55 2.92
C ASP A 111 10.78 -21.31 2.25
N TRP A 112 10.32 -20.06 2.27
CA TRP A 112 9.21 -19.64 1.44
C TRP A 112 9.49 -19.96 -0.03
N ALA A 113 8.44 -20.34 -0.76
CA ALA A 113 8.58 -20.73 -2.16
C ALA A 113 9.12 -19.59 -3.05
N ASN A 114 8.86 -18.33 -2.66
CA ASN A 114 9.27 -17.16 -3.39
C ASN A 114 10.10 -16.21 -2.52
N VAL A 115 10.94 -15.46 -3.18
CA VAL A 115 11.56 -14.23 -2.69
C VAL A 115 10.69 -13.07 -3.15
N TYR A 116 10.27 -12.22 -2.23
CA TYR A 116 9.35 -11.14 -2.55
C TYR A 116 10.06 -9.80 -2.56
N THR A 117 9.88 -9.02 -3.62
CA THR A 117 10.15 -7.58 -3.59
C THR A 117 8.96 -6.89 -2.95
N VAL A 118 9.21 -6.08 -1.91
CA VAL A 118 8.16 -5.49 -1.09
C VAL A 118 8.22 -3.98 -1.14
N ARG A 119 7.04 -3.35 -1.16
CA ARG A 119 6.89 -1.89 -1.08
C ARG A 119 5.77 -1.55 -0.11
N MET A 120 5.99 -0.50 0.70
CA MET A 120 4.91 0.11 1.48
C MET A 120 4.10 1.06 0.61
N MET A 121 2.80 1.12 0.89
CA MET A 121 1.85 2.04 0.28
C MET A 121 0.91 2.61 1.35
N ALA A 122 0.13 3.61 0.96
CA ALA A 122 -0.84 4.25 1.87
C ALA A 122 -0.20 4.62 3.24
N GLN A 123 1.04 5.16 3.19
CA GLN A 123 1.81 5.60 4.37
C GLN A 123 2.05 4.49 5.41
N GLY A 124 2.22 3.25 4.94
CA GLY A 124 2.47 2.09 5.79
C GLY A 124 1.23 1.27 6.14
N GLU A 125 0.04 1.68 5.69
CA GLU A 125 -1.19 0.93 5.92
C GLU A 125 -1.39 -0.23 4.94
N LYS A 126 -0.64 -0.23 3.83
CA LYS A 126 -0.63 -1.31 2.85
C LYS A 126 0.78 -1.73 2.51
N MET A 127 0.92 -3.01 2.22
CA MET A 127 2.18 -3.62 1.79
C MET A 127 1.92 -4.43 0.52
N VAL A 128 2.75 -4.20 -0.50
CA VAL A 128 2.63 -4.90 -1.78
C VAL A 128 3.83 -5.81 -1.94
N TRP A 129 3.57 -7.08 -2.20
CA TRP A 129 4.56 -8.11 -2.47
C TRP A 129 4.55 -8.47 -3.94
N TYR A 130 5.71 -8.48 -4.54
CA TYR A 130 5.92 -8.89 -5.92
C TYR A 130 6.76 -10.15 -5.97
N ALA A 131 6.28 -11.16 -6.68
CA ALA A 131 7.03 -12.35 -7.02
C ALA A 131 6.85 -12.62 -8.51
N GLU A 132 7.94 -12.60 -9.28
CA GLU A 132 7.88 -12.62 -10.73
C GLU A 132 6.97 -11.48 -11.27
N ASP A 133 5.96 -11.80 -12.07
CA ASP A 133 5.00 -10.82 -12.63
C ASP A 133 3.72 -10.70 -11.79
N GLU A 134 3.65 -11.39 -10.65
CA GLU A 134 2.46 -11.41 -9.79
C GLU A 134 2.62 -10.46 -8.60
N LYS A 135 1.54 -9.78 -8.23
CA LYS A 135 1.50 -8.94 -7.04
C LYS A 135 0.44 -9.43 -6.07
N SER A 136 0.73 -9.30 -4.79
CA SER A 136 -0.22 -9.53 -3.71
C SER A 136 -0.24 -8.30 -2.80
N ILE A 137 -1.41 -7.97 -2.26
CA ILE A 137 -1.60 -6.78 -1.43
C ILE A 137 -2.05 -7.21 -0.05
N PHE A 138 -1.34 -6.71 0.96
CA PHE A 138 -1.68 -6.84 2.36
C PHE A 138 -2.14 -5.49 2.90
N SER A 139 -3.16 -5.50 3.74
CA SER A 139 -3.60 -4.35 4.53
C SER A 139 -3.26 -4.58 5.99
N ARG A 140 -2.81 -3.53 6.66
CA ARG A 140 -2.54 -3.56 8.09
C ARG A 140 -3.85 -3.74 8.85
N ILE A 141 -3.83 -4.57 9.88
CA ILE A 141 -4.95 -4.78 10.79
C ILE A 141 -4.46 -4.61 12.23
N SER A 142 -5.36 -4.34 13.15
CA SER A 142 -5.02 -4.14 14.56
C SER A 142 -4.67 -5.44 15.27
N GLU A 143 -5.32 -6.53 14.88
CA GLU A 143 -5.15 -7.87 15.48
C GLU A 143 -5.62 -8.95 14.52
N ILE A 144 -5.10 -10.15 14.66
CA ILE A 144 -5.58 -11.33 13.94
C ILE A 144 -6.95 -11.71 14.53
N PRO A 145 -7.99 -11.90 13.69
CA PRO A 145 -9.31 -12.30 14.18
C PRO A 145 -9.30 -13.72 14.77
N GLU A 146 -10.24 -14.02 15.64
CA GLU A 146 -10.43 -15.40 16.11
C GLU A 146 -10.76 -16.32 14.94
N LEU A 147 -9.89 -17.32 14.74
CA LEU A 147 -10.01 -18.30 13.65
C LEU A 147 -10.59 -19.60 14.20
N ASN A 148 -11.74 -20.01 13.68
CA ASN A 148 -12.42 -21.27 14.04
C ASN A 148 -11.89 -22.44 13.20
#